data_11fd05f838f960050808060288f75558
#
_entry.id   11fd05f838f960050808060288f75558
#
_cell.length_a   1.000
_cell.length_b   1.000
_cell.length_c   1.000
_cell.angle_alpha   90.00
_cell.angle_beta   90.00
_cell.angle_gamma   90.00
#
_symmetry.space_group_name_H-M   'P 1'
#
loop_
_entity.id
_entity.type
_entity.pdbx_description
1 polymer ?
#
loop_
_entity_poly.entity_id
_entity_poly.type
_entity_poly.pdbx_seq_one_letter_code
_entity_poly.pdbx_strand_id
1 'polypeptide(L)'
;MGYESRVYIVNEWNNIDIGYVDEEIGKPLGEIIARFDLCRVEDGFLDVFKDEAKCYLYESNGESELDIVKDCYGKPLTSASIIDVYNNIKYGEYWRTTALKDFLHSIIVNRDILSRDFESLKVYHYGY
;
A
#
# COMPACT_ATOMS: atom_id res chain seq x y z
N MET A 1 9.63 18.16 13.01
CA MET A 1 9.02 17.49 11.86
C MET A 1 9.65 16.15 11.66
N GLY A 2 8.90 15.13 11.74
CA GLY A 2 9.38 13.78 11.49
C GLY A 2 8.91 13.25 10.16
N TYR A 3 9.57 12.20 9.73
CA TYR A 3 9.10 11.39 8.63
C TYR A 3 7.87 10.61 9.09
N GLU A 4 6.78 10.69 8.34
CA GLU A 4 5.55 9.99 8.65
C GLU A 4 5.25 8.97 7.56
N SER A 5 4.50 7.94 7.92
CA SER A 5 4.18 6.84 7.02
C SER A 5 2.69 6.73 6.75
N ARG A 6 2.37 6.53 5.48
CA ARG A 6 1.05 6.18 5.00
C ARG A 6 1.18 4.89 4.20
N VAL A 7 0.22 3.99 4.35
CA VAL A 7 0.19 2.79 3.52
C VAL A 7 -1.14 2.69 2.79
N TYR A 8 -1.09 2.12 1.59
CA TYR A 8 -2.25 1.78 0.79
C TYR A 8 -2.27 0.28 0.59
N ILE A 9 -3.46 -0.31 0.74
CA ILE A 9 -3.67 -1.68 0.30
C ILE A 9 -4.13 -1.59 -1.15
N VAL A 10 -3.37 -2.20 -2.06
CA VAL A 10 -3.54 -2.02 -3.51
C VAL A 10 -3.78 -3.35 -4.18
N ASN A 11 -4.78 -3.39 -5.04
CA ASN A 11 -4.99 -4.51 -5.95
C ASN A 11 -4.31 -4.19 -7.27
N GLU A 12 -3.27 -4.94 -7.61
CA GLU A 12 -2.50 -4.78 -8.85
C GLU A 12 -3.10 -5.55 -10.03
N TRP A 13 -4.04 -6.43 -9.74
CA TRP A 13 -4.55 -7.41 -10.72
C TRP A 13 -5.27 -6.77 -11.90
N ASN A 14 -6.15 -5.80 -11.63
CA ASN A 14 -7.06 -5.26 -12.65
C ASN A 14 -6.35 -4.67 -13.88
N ASN A 15 -5.12 -4.25 -13.71
CA ASN A 15 -4.41 -3.50 -14.74
C ASN A 15 -3.54 -4.40 -15.62
N ILE A 16 -3.22 -5.57 -15.12
CA ILE A 16 -2.47 -6.56 -15.89
C ILE A 16 -3.35 -7.12 -16.99
N ASP A 17 -4.62 -7.42 -16.68
CA ASP A 17 -5.56 -8.02 -17.62
C ASP A 17 -6.00 -7.07 -18.74
N ILE A 18 -6.21 -5.81 -18.43
CA ILE A 18 -6.64 -4.82 -19.42
C ILE A 18 -5.48 -4.17 -20.16
N GLY A 19 -4.24 -4.42 -19.71
CA GLY A 19 -3.04 -3.95 -20.38
C GLY A 19 -2.89 -2.43 -20.41
N TYR A 20 -3.65 -1.70 -19.59
CA TYR A 20 -3.58 -0.26 -19.57
C TYR A 20 -2.35 0.21 -18.82
N VAL A 21 -1.51 0.97 -19.49
CA VAL A 21 -0.34 1.62 -18.88
C VAL A 21 -0.38 3.08 -19.29
N ASP A 22 -0.30 3.98 -18.31
CA ASP A 22 -0.18 5.39 -18.61
C ASP A 22 1.19 5.67 -19.20
N GLU A 23 1.23 6.20 -20.42
CA GLU A 23 2.48 6.39 -21.18
C GLU A 23 3.41 7.40 -20.50
N GLU A 24 2.85 8.44 -19.88
CA GLU A 24 3.65 9.46 -19.20
C GLU A 24 4.24 8.93 -17.90
N ILE A 25 3.46 8.16 -17.15
CA ILE A 25 3.88 7.60 -15.87
C ILE A 25 4.71 6.34 -16.07
N GLY A 26 4.42 5.55 -17.12
CA GLY A 26 5.11 4.30 -17.41
C GLY A 26 4.67 3.14 -16.54
N LYS A 27 3.55 3.28 -15.83
CA LYS A 27 3.03 2.25 -14.93
C LYS A 27 1.51 2.12 -15.09
N PRO A 28 0.96 0.91 -14.85
CA PRO A 28 -0.49 0.74 -14.81
C PRO A 28 -1.09 1.34 -13.54
N LEU A 29 -2.38 1.61 -13.59
CA LEU A 29 -3.13 2.12 -12.43
C LEU A 29 -3.44 0.99 -11.47
N GLY A 30 -3.13 1.18 -10.19
CA GLY A 30 -3.48 0.26 -9.10
C GLY A 30 -4.80 0.66 -8.45
N GLU A 31 -5.60 -0.33 -8.06
CA GLU A 31 -6.85 -0.10 -7.33
C GLU A 31 -6.57 0.03 -5.85
N ILE A 32 -6.91 1.16 -5.25
CA ILE A 32 -6.78 1.37 -3.81
C ILE A 32 -7.95 0.68 -3.11
N ILE A 33 -7.64 -0.31 -2.26
CA ILE A 33 -8.63 -1.02 -1.44
C ILE A 33 -8.83 -0.29 -0.11
N ALA A 34 -7.74 0.18 0.50
CA ALA A 34 -7.78 0.87 1.78
C ALA A 34 -6.55 1.78 1.93
N ARG A 35 -6.68 2.78 2.79
CA ARG A 35 -5.60 3.72 3.12
C ARG A 35 -5.50 3.83 4.63
N PHE A 36 -4.27 3.81 5.13
CA PHE A 36 -3.97 3.98 6.55
C PHE A 36 -2.90 5.06 6.73
N ASP A 37 -3.24 6.11 7.47
CA ASP A 37 -2.29 7.14 7.87
C ASP A 37 -1.72 6.73 9.23
N LEU A 38 -0.51 6.18 9.21
CA LEU A 38 0.10 5.57 10.39
C LEU A 38 0.81 6.58 11.28
N CYS A 39 1.21 7.71 10.72
CA CYS A 39 2.06 8.73 11.35
C CYS A 39 3.41 8.14 11.74
N ARG A 40 3.53 7.61 12.94
CA ARG A 40 4.74 6.91 13.39
C ARG A 40 4.58 5.41 13.27
N VAL A 41 5.69 4.75 12.99
CA VAL A 41 5.75 3.29 12.89
C VAL A 41 6.88 2.76 13.76
N GLU A 42 6.79 1.48 14.17
CA GLU A 42 7.81 0.83 14.96
C GLU A 42 9.13 0.71 14.19
N ASP A 43 10.22 0.60 14.94
CA ASP A 43 11.54 0.35 14.36
C ASP A 43 11.50 -0.94 13.53
N GLY A 44 12.05 -0.85 12.32
CA GLY A 44 12.08 -1.97 11.40
C GLY A 44 10.83 -2.15 10.55
N PHE A 45 9.75 -1.37 10.79
CA PHE A 45 8.53 -1.48 9.99
C PHE A 45 8.80 -1.31 8.49
N LEU A 46 9.66 -0.36 8.13
CA LEU A 46 9.94 -0.05 6.73
C LEU A 46 10.86 -1.06 6.04
N ASP A 47 11.48 -1.95 6.80
CA ASP A 47 12.48 -2.87 6.27
C ASP A 47 11.91 -3.87 5.27
N VAL A 48 10.59 -4.14 5.32
CA VAL A 48 9.94 -5.08 4.40
C VAL A 48 9.60 -4.45 3.05
N PHE A 49 9.60 -3.12 2.94
CA PHE A 49 9.25 -2.42 1.71
C PHE A 49 10.49 -2.29 0.81
N LYS A 50 10.86 -3.38 0.15
CA LYS A 50 12.08 -3.49 -0.64
C LYS A 50 11.86 -3.37 -2.14
N ASP A 51 10.65 -3.64 -2.61
CA ASP A 51 10.34 -3.64 -4.04
C ASP A 51 9.77 -2.31 -4.46
N GLU A 52 10.11 -1.86 -5.67
CA GLU A 52 9.46 -0.70 -6.25
C GLU A 52 8.01 -1.06 -6.61
N ALA A 53 7.08 -0.15 -6.34
CA ALA A 53 5.67 -0.34 -6.66
C ALA A 53 5.47 -0.49 -8.17
N LYS A 54 4.69 -1.50 -8.58
CA LYS A 54 4.42 -1.77 -10.00
C LYS A 54 3.39 -0.83 -10.60
N CYS A 55 2.51 -0.27 -9.77
CA CYS A 55 1.40 0.56 -10.19
C CYS A 55 1.54 1.98 -9.66
N TYR A 56 0.93 2.94 -10.36
CA TYR A 56 0.66 4.23 -9.75
C TYR A 56 -0.73 4.23 -9.13
N LEU A 57 -1.00 5.18 -8.23
CA LEU A 57 -2.27 5.29 -7.53
C LEU A 57 -2.96 6.58 -7.94
N TYR A 58 -4.28 6.53 -8.05
CA TYR A 58 -5.11 7.70 -8.25
C TYR A 58 -5.91 7.95 -6.98
N GLU A 59 -5.79 9.15 -6.44
CA GLU A 59 -6.52 9.53 -5.24
C GLU A 59 -7.26 10.84 -5.48
N SER A 60 -8.55 10.86 -5.13
CA SER A 60 -9.38 12.06 -5.20
C SER A 60 -9.97 12.33 -3.82
N ASN A 61 -9.86 13.57 -3.35
CA ASN A 61 -10.42 13.97 -2.07
C ASN A 61 -11.60 14.95 -2.23
N GLY A 62 -12.18 15.01 -3.43
CA GLY A 62 -13.29 15.90 -3.73
C GLY A 62 -12.88 17.30 -4.17
N GLU A 63 -11.70 17.76 -3.79
CA GLU A 63 -11.16 19.07 -4.16
C GLU A 63 -10.03 18.97 -5.17
N SER A 64 -9.24 17.91 -5.08
CA SER A 64 -8.13 17.67 -5.98
C SER A 64 -8.04 16.21 -6.37
N GLU A 65 -7.52 15.98 -7.56
CA GLU A 65 -7.22 14.66 -8.10
C GLU A 65 -5.73 14.57 -8.26
N LEU A 66 -5.15 13.46 -7.79
CA LEU A 66 -3.71 13.30 -7.78
C LEU A 66 -3.30 11.90 -8.21
N ASP A 67 -2.42 11.85 -9.22
CA ASP A 67 -1.73 10.62 -9.59
C ASP A 67 -0.49 10.49 -8.71
N ILE A 68 -0.44 9.44 -7.91
CA ILE A 68 0.64 9.22 -6.96
C ILE A 68 1.61 8.20 -7.55
N VAL A 69 2.80 8.68 -7.91
CA VAL A 69 3.90 7.87 -8.45
C VAL A 69 5.06 7.84 -7.45
N LYS A 70 5.23 8.94 -6.73
CA LYS A 70 6.31 9.15 -5.78
C LYS A 70 5.75 9.66 -4.46
N ASP A 71 6.51 9.51 -3.38
CA ASP A 71 6.12 10.07 -2.09
C ASP A 71 6.41 11.57 -2.03
N CYS A 72 6.12 12.17 -0.88
CA CYS A 72 6.33 13.60 -0.64
C CYS A 72 7.81 14.02 -0.80
N TYR A 73 8.73 13.09 -0.65
CA TYR A 73 10.18 13.34 -0.74
C TYR A 73 10.75 13.03 -2.14
N GLY A 74 9.88 12.73 -3.11
CA GLY A 74 10.31 12.43 -4.47
C GLY A 74 10.87 11.02 -4.66
N LYS A 75 10.69 10.14 -3.70
CA LYS A 75 11.13 8.75 -3.81
C LYS A 75 10.03 7.90 -4.43
N PRO A 76 10.37 6.94 -5.30
CA PRO A 76 9.36 6.00 -5.83
C PRO A 76 8.65 5.29 -4.68
N LEU A 77 7.37 5.00 -4.86
CA LEU A 77 6.63 4.20 -3.90
C LEU A 77 7.24 2.81 -3.80
N THR A 78 7.28 2.28 -2.59
CA THR A 78 7.76 0.92 -2.35
C THR A 78 6.63 0.02 -1.92
N SER A 79 6.78 -1.28 -2.14
CA SER A 79 5.74 -2.25 -1.88
C SER A 79 6.26 -3.45 -1.11
N ALA A 80 5.33 -4.16 -0.46
CA ALA A 80 5.59 -5.40 0.23
C ALA A 80 4.34 -6.28 0.18
N SER A 81 4.51 -7.58 0.38
CA SER A 81 3.38 -8.50 0.42
C SER A 81 2.54 -8.28 1.69
N ILE A 82 1.27 -8.68 1.61
CA ILE A 82 0.36 -8.62 2.77
C ILE A 82 0.95 -9.37 3.96
N ILE A 83 1.47 -10.57 3.72
CA ILE A 83 2.00 -11.43 4.79
C ILE A 83 3.25 -10.83 5.42
N ASP A 84 4.16 -10.29 4.60
CA ASP A 84 5.40 -9.71 5.12
C ASP A 84 5.11 -8.50 6.01
N VAL A 85 4.20 -7.64 5.60
CA VAL A 85 3.81 -6.48 6.42
C VAL A 85 3.12 -6.95 7.70
N TYR A 86 2.20 -7.90 7.60
CA TYR A 86 1.51 -8.45 8.77
C TYR A 86 2.50 -8.99 9.80
N ASN A 87 3.48 -9.77 9.35
CA ASN A 87 4.46 -10.38 10.26
C ASN A 87 5.44 -9.37 10.86
N ASN A 88 5.56 -8.19 10.24
CA ASN A 88 6.51 -7.17 10.68
C ASN A 88 5.92 -6.19 11.70
N ILE A 89 4.61 -6.20 11.94
CA ILE A 89 3.95 -5.30 12.88
C ILE A 89 3.84 -5.98 14.24
N LYS A 90 4.21 -5.26 15.30
CA LYS A 90 4.06 -5.73 16.68
C LYS A 90 2.76 -5.17 17.26
N TYR A 91 1.96 -6.04 17.85
CA TYR A 91 0.72 -5.62 18.50
C TYR A 91 1.02 -4.76 19.73
N GLY A 92 0.21 -3.71 19.88
CA GLY A 92 0.20 -2.91 21.10
C GLY A 92 1.22 -1.81 21.19
N GLU A 93 2.14 -1.70 20.20
CA GLU A 93 3.13 -0.63 20.22
C GLU A 93 2.53 0.71 19.79
N TYR A 94 1.82 0.71 18.65
CA TYR A 94 1.08 1.88 18.18
C TYR A 94 -0.32 1.44 17.74
N TRP A 95 -1.34 2.21 18.13
CA TRP A 95 -2.72 1.82 17.84
C TRP A 95 -3.02 1.83 16.33
N ARG A 96 -2.36 2.71 15.56
CA ARG A 96 -2.60 2.80 14.12
C ARG A 96 -2.00 1.62 13.36
N THR A 97 -0.81 1.18 13.73
CA THR A 97 -0.21 -0.01 13.14
C THR A 97 -0.94 -1.27 13.60
N THR A 98 -1.46 -1.28 14.83
CA THR A 98 -2.30 -2.38 15.31
C THR A 98 -3.58 -2.49 14.48
N ALA A 99 -4.22 -1.36 14.17
CA ALA A 99 -5.41 -1.35 13.32
C ALA A 99 -5.10 -1.86 11.90
N LEU A 100 -3.96 -1.47 11.34
CA LEU A 100 -3.49 -2.01 10.07
C LEU A 100 -3.29 -3.52 10.15
N LYS A 101 -2.65 -3.99 11.21
CA LYS A 101 -2.42 -5.43 11.40
C LYS A 101 -3.72 -6.21 11.47
N ASP A 102 -4.73 -5.69 12.17
CA ASP A 102 -6.05 -6.33 12.25
C ASP A 102 -6.73 -6.40 10.88
N PHE A 103 -6.62 -5.33 10.08
CA PHE A 103 -7.15 -5.33 8.72
C PHE A 103 -6.45 -6.36 7.84
N LEU A 104 -5.12 -6.43 7.89
CA LEU A 104 -4.34 -7.42 7.14
C LEU A 104 -4.68 -8.84 7.58
N HIS A 105 -4.90 -9.05 8.87
CA HIS A 105 -5.32 -10.35 9.39
C HIS A 105 -6.64 -10.78 8.77
N SER A 106 -7.61 -9.89 8.67
CA SER A 106 -8.90 -10.20 8.06
C SER A 106 -8.77 -10.60 6.59
N ILE A 107 -7.86 -9.97 5.85
CA ILE A 107 -7.57 -10.35 4.47
C ILE A 107 -6.96 -11.75 4.42
N ILE A 108 -6.00 -12.04 5.29
CA ILE A 108 -5.30 -13.33 5.30
C ILE A 108 -6.24 -14.48 5.62
N VAL A 109 -7.07 -14.33 6.65
CA VAL A 109 -7.99 -15.41 7.06
C VAL A 109 -9.12 -15.64 6.07
N ASN A 110 -9.45 -14.64 5.26
CA ASN A 110 -10.51 -14.72 4.25
C ASN A 110 -9.96 -14.92 2.83
N ARG A 111 -8.68 -15.19 2.67
CA ARG A 111 -8.05 -15.23 1.34
C ARG A 111 -8.69 -16.22 0.37
N ASP A 112 -9.24 -17.31 0.90
CA ASP A 112 -9.86 -18.35 0.07
C ASP A 112 -11.25 -17.98 -0.45
N ILE A 113 -11.88 -16.97 0.15
CA ILE A 113 -13.21 -16.51 -0.24
C ILE A 113 -13.24 -15.11 -0.82
N LEU A 114 -12.08 -14.47 -0.97
CA LEU A 114 -11.98 -13.16 -1.58
C LEU A 114 -12.32 -13.26 -3.07
N SER A 115 -13.03 -12.25 -3.58
CA SER A 115 -13.33 -12.14 -5.00
C SER A 115 -12.10 -11.74 -5.83
N ARG A 116 -11.02 -11.34 -5.17
CA ARG A 116 -9.76 -10.93 -5.78
C ARG A 116 -8.69 -11.99 -5.53
N ASP A 117 -7.72 -12.06 -6.42
CA ASP A 117 -6.54 -12.88 -6.21
C ASP A 117 -5.72 -12.28 -5.05
N PHE A 118 -5.55 -13.03 -3.99
CA PHE A 118 -4.81 -12.59 -2.80
C PHE A 118 -3.38 -12.17 -3.16
N GLU A 119 -2.73 -12.86 -4.09
CA GLU A 119 -1.35 -12.55 -4.47
C GLU A 119 -1.23 -11.22 -5.23
N SER A 120 -2.31 -10.73 -5.79
CA SER A 120 -2.35 -9.43 -6.45
C SER A 120 -2.48 -8.27 -5.48
N LEU A 121 -2.75 -8.56 -4.21
CA LEU A 121 -2.84 -7.53 -3.17
C LEU A 121 -1.46 -7.24 -2.60
N LYS A 122 -1.09 -5.96 -2.59
CA LYS A 122 0.18 -5.49 -2.05
C LYS A 122 -0.06 -4.32 -1.10
N VAL A 123 0.90 -4.07 -0.23
CA VAL A 123 0.91 -2.90 0.62
C VAL A 123 1.94 -1.92 0.04
N TYR A 124 1.49 -0.72 -0.27
CA TYR A 124 2.35 0.35 -0.79
C TYR A 124 2.65 1.34 0.32
N HIS A 125 3.89 1.77 0.40
CA HIS A 125 4.34 2.76 1.39
C HIS A 125 4.52 4.12 0.73
N TYR A 126 3.98 5.15 1.41
CA TYR A 126 4.13 6.56 1.03
C TYR A 126 4.66 7.33 2.23
N GLY A 127 5.84 7.96 2.08
CA GLY A 127 6.42 8.81 3.11
C GLY A 127 5.98 10.28 2.97
N TYR A 128 5.71 10.92 4.09
CA TYR A 128 5.35 12.35 4.08
C TYR A 128 5.73 13.10 5.35
#